data_5bde910d5279ec2e3838a51a94b65768
#
_entry.id   5bde910d5279ec2e3838a51a94b65768
#
_cell.length_a   1.000
_cell.length_b   1.000
_cell.length_c   1.000
_cell.angle_alpha   90.00
_cell.angle_beta   90.00
_cell.angle_gamma   90.00
#
_symmetry.space_group_name_H-M   'P 1'
#
loop_
_entity.id
_entity.type
_entity.pdbx_description
1 polymer ?
#
loop_
_entity_poly.entity_id
_entity_poly.type
_entity_poly.pdbx_seq_one_letter_code
_entity_poly.pdbx_strand_id
1 'polypeptide(L)'
;MEVKEINNRYSELAESDCCLSCGGAINYAEPKAGEVCMDLGSGRGTDVLRMAESVGETGFVYGIDISDGMLEKARLNAEKFGVANVRFVRSEFEKLDLPDKIADLVISNCTLNHAGDKQAVWNEIHRILKKGGRFVISDIYATKPIAEEYRNDPVAVAECWAGSVTRPEYMEQLEKAGFTSVEIIEESAPYQKGNAEVASFTIAGKKDACACCN
;
A
#
# COMPACT_ATOMS: atom_id res chain seq x y z
N MET A 1 -15.26 5.18 8.21
CA MET A 1 -14.88 6.18 7.18
C MET A 1 -15.70 5.92 5.92
N GLU A 2 -16.15 6.94 5.21
CA GLU A 2 -16.93 6.69 4.00
C GLU A 2 -16.00 6.35 2.83
N VAL A 3 -15.79 5.07 2.60
CA VAL A 3 -15.13 4.48 1.42
C VAL A 3 -15.62 5.12 0.11
N LYS A 4 -16.86 5.63 0.13
CA LYS A 4 -17.50 6.30 -1.01
C LYS A 4 -16.74 7.53 -1.50
N GLU A 5 -16.24 8.38 -0.60
CA GLU A 5 -15.51 9.61 -1.00
C GLU A 5 -14.16 9.27 -1.62
N ILE A 6 -13.47 8.27 -1.08
CA ILE A 6 -12.22 7.76 -1.66
C ILE A 6 -12.48 7.20 -3.06
N ASN A 7 -13.50 6.33 -3.21
CA ASN A 7 -13.86 5.75 -4.51
C ASN A 7 -14.21 6.84 -5.53
N ASN A 8 -15.03 7.83 -5.17
CA ASN A 8 -15.41 8.92 -6.06
C ASN A 8 -14.19 9.71 -6.54
N ARG A 9 -13.38 10.22 -5.60
CA ARG A 9 -12.18 10.99 -5.89
C ARG A 9 -11.23 10.26 -6.83
N TYR A 10 -10.88 9.03 -6.51
CA TYR A 10 -9.90 8.28 -7.30
C TYR A 10 -10.47 7.76 -8.62
N SER A 11 -11.78 7.49 -8.72
CA SER A 11 -12.42 7.16 -10.00
C SER A 11 -12.39 8.34 -10.97
N GLU A 12 -12.62 9.58 -10.51
CA GLU A 12 -12.46 10.79 -11.32
C GLU A 12 -11.00 11.00 -11.75
N LEU A 13 -10.06 10.77 -10.85
CA LEU A 13 -8.63 10.89 -11.13
C LEU A 13 -8.09 9.80 -12.07
N ALA A 14 -8.80 8.67 -12.24
CA ALA A 14 -8.37 7.59 -13.11
C ALA A 14 -8.21 8.01 -14.58
N GLU A 15 -8.99 9.00 -15.02
CA GLU A 15 -8.95 9.55 -16.39
C GLU A 15 -7.99 10.74 -16.54
N SER A 16 -7.42 11.24 -15.43
CA SER A 16 -6.48 12.37 -15.48
C SER A 16 -5.08 11.92 -15.90
N ASP A 17 -4.33 12.81 -16.56
CA ASP A 17 -2.91 12.59 -16.85
C ASP A 17 -1.99 12.86 -15.64
N CYS A 18 -2.58 13.12 -14.47
CA CYS A 18 -1.83 13.41 -13.25
C CYS A 18 -1.06 12.18 -12.76
N CYS A 19 0.21 12.39 -12.41
CA CYS A 19 1.01 11.39 -11.71
C CYS A 19 0.51 11.30 -10.26
N LEU A 20 -0.21 10.24 -9.93
CA LEU A 20 -0.78 10.02 -8.60
C LEU A 20 0.20 9.34 -7.63
N SER A 21 1.31 8.80 -8.15
CA SER A 21 2.31 8.12 -7.32
C SER A 21 3.14 9.13 -6.53
N CYS A 22 2.98 9.13 -5.23
CA CYS A 22 3.79 9.92 -4.29
C CYS A 22 4.95 9.12 -3.70
N GLY A 23 5.15 7.87 -4.11
CA GLY A 23 6.13 6.97 -3.51
C GLY A 23 6.91 6.15 -4.54
N GLY A 24 8.02 5.58 -4.09
CA GLY A 24 8.93 4.78 -4.88
C GLY A 24 9.12 3.36 -4.35
N ALA A 25 8.15 2.78 -3.65
CA ALA A 25 8.26 1.45 -3.02
C ALA A 25 8.77 0.38 -3.99
N ILE A 26 8.29 0.38 -5.23
CA ILE A 26 8.71 -0.57 -6.26
C ILE A 26 10.22 -0.53 -6.56
N ASN A 27 10.89 0.61 -6.39
CA ASN A 27 12.32 0.75 -6.67
C ASN A 27 13.19 0.00 -5.65
N TYR A 28 12.63 -0.30 -4.48
CA TYR A 28 13.29 -1.01 -3.37
C TYR A 28 12.72 -2.41 -3.13
N ALA A 29 11.63 -2.75 -3.82
CA ALA A 29 10.88 -3.98 -3.57
C ALA A 29 11.58 -5.25 -4.09
N GLU A 30 12.38 -5.14 -5.15
CA GLU A 30 13.13 -6.22 -5.79
C GLU A 30 12.28 -7.50 -5.98
N PRO A 31 11.17 -7.45 -6.75
CA PRO A 31 10.37 -8.64 -7.02
C PRO A 31 11.19 -9.69 -7.77
N LYS A 32 11.08 -10.95 -7.39
CA LYS A 32 11.87 -12.06 -7.92
C LYS A 32 11.03 -12.99 -8.77
N ALA A 33 11.66 -13.65 -9.75
CA ALA A 33 10.99 -14.62 -10.60
C ALA A 33 10.26 -15.68 -9.77
N GLY A 34 9.00 -15.95 -10.12
CA GLY A 34 8.13 -16.93 -9.46
C GLY A 34 7.46 -16.44 -8.17
N GLU A 35 7.74 -15.23 -7.68
CA GLU A 35 7.07 -14.69 -6.50
C GLU A 35 5.61 -14.33 -6.76
N VAL A 36 4.80 -14.42 -5.71
CA VAL A 36 3.47 -13.81 -5.64
C VAL A 36 3.60 -12.46 -4.95
N CYS A 37 3.32 -11.39 -5.70
CA CYS A 37 3.42 -10.02 -5.22
C CYS A 37 2.04 -9.38 -5.07
N MET A 38 1.95 -8.34 -4.26
CA MET A 38 0.73 -7.59 -4.03
C MET A 38 1.01 -6.10 -3.92
N ASP A 39 0.18 -5.28 -4.59
CA ASP A 39 0.18 -3.82 -4.50
C ASP A 39 -1.12 -3.35 -3.84
N LEU A 40 -1.01 -2.76 -2.64
CA LEU A 40 -2.13 -2.17 -1.92
C LEU A 40 -2.30 -0.70 -2.31
N GLY A 41 -3.43 -0.37 -2.92
CA GLY A 41 -3.67 0.91 -3.58
C GLY A 41 -3.05 0.96 -4.97
N SER A 42 -3.29 -0.08 -5.75
CA SER A 42 -2.64 -0.30 -7.05
C SER A 42 -3.00 0.76 -8.11
N GLY A 43 -4.01 1.58 -7.88
CA GLY A 43 -4.45 2.59 -8.82
C GLY A 43 -4.65 2.03 -10.23
N ARG A 44 -4.03 2.68 -11.22
CA ARG A 44 -4.07 2.28 -12.64
C ARG A 44 -3.18 1.05 -12.97
N GLY A 45 -2.61 0.39 -11.97
CA GLY A 45 -1.85 -0.85 -12.12
C GLY A 45 -0.41 -0.68 -12.59
N THR A 46 0.17 0.50 -12.53
CA THR A 46 1.53 0.76 -13.05
C THR A 46 2.57 -0.12 -12.39
N ASP A 47 2.61 -0.17 -11.05
CA ASP A 47 3.58 -0.98 -10.32
C ASP A 47 3.24 -2.48 -10.37
N VAL A 48 1.94 -2.83 -10.48
CA VAL A 48 1.49 -4.21 -10.74
C VAL A 48 2.08 -4.75 -12.03
N LEU A 49 2.03 -3.97 -13.12
CA LEU A 49 2.58 -4.39 -14.42
C LEU A 49 4.10 -4.51 -14.37
N ARG A 50 4.80 -3.60 -13.70
CA ARG A 50 6.26 -3.68 -13.50
C ARG A 50 6.66 -4.92 -12.69
N MET A 51 5.91 -5.22 -11.61
CA MET A 51 6.14 -6.45 -10.85
C MET A 51 5.84 -7.70 -11.67
N ALA A 52 4.75 -7.70 -12.48
CA ALA A 52 4.38 -8.83 -13.32
C ALA A 52 5.47 -9.19 -14.34
N GLU A 53 6.13 -8.20 -14.92
CA GLU A 53 7.29 -8.40 -15.78
C GLU A 53 8.45 -9.05 -14.99
N SER A 54 8.73 -8.55 -13.78
CA SER A 54 9.85 -9.02 -12.96
C SER A 54 9.64 -10.45 -12.43
N VAL A 55 8.41 -10.81 -12.01
CA VAL A 55 8.11 -12.16 -11.50
C VAL A 55 7.98 -13.21 -12.61
N GLY A 56 7.76 -12.79 -13.86
CA GLY A 56 7.66 -13.64 -15.03
C GLY A 56 6.44 -14.57 -15.01
N GLU A 57 6.42 -15.53 -15.97
CA GLU A 57 5.26 -16.40 -16.21
C GLU A 57 4.91 -17.32 -15.04
N THR A 58 5.88 -17.65 -14.17
CA THR A 58 5.67 -18.51 -13.00
C THR A 58 5.27 -17.75 -11.74
N GLY A 59 5.36 -16.41 -11.76
CA GLY A 59 4.93 -15.53 -10.70
C GLY A 59 3.54 -14.95 -10.94
N PHE A 60 3.00 -14.25 -9.94
CA PHE A 60 1.67 -13.68 -10.02
C PHE A 60 1.58 -12.38 -9.22
N VAL A 61 0.78 -11.40 -9.70
CA VAL A 61 0.63 -10.12 -9.00
C VAL A 61 -0.83 -9.76 -8.77
N TYR A 62 -1.15 -9.43 -7.52
CA TYR A 62 -2.44 -8.87 -7.15
C TYR A 62 -2.35 -7.34 -7.06
N GLY A 63 -3.25 -6.63 -7.73
CA GLY A 63 -3.48 -5.19 -7.51
C GLY A 63 -4.76 -5.02 -6.71
N ILE A 64 -4.68 -4.40 -5.55
CA ILE A 64 -5.81 -4.16 -4.66
C ILE A 64 -6.11 -2.67 -4.64
N ASP A 65 -7.36 -2.31 -4.90
CA ASP A 65 -7.82 -0.93 -4.81
C ASP A 65 -9.30 -0.90 -4.42
N ILE A 66 -9.77 0.23 -3.91
CA ILE A 66 -11.18 0.44 -3.59
C ILE A 66 -11.91 1.18 -4.71
N SER A 67 -11.18 1.85 -5.61
CA SER A 67 -11.71 2.66 -6.69
C SER A 67 -12.05 1.81 -7.92
N ASP A 68 -13.34 1.78 -8.27
CA ASP A 68 -13.80 1.05 -9.44
C ASP A 68 -13.18 1.59 -10.75
N GLY A 69 -13.06 2.93 -10.87
CA GLY A 69 -12.44 3.56 -12.06
C GLY A 69 -10.95 3.24 -12.18
N MET A 70 -10.21 3.21 -11.06
CA MET A 70 -8.81 2.79 -11.06
C MET A 70 -8.63 1.35 -11.51
N LEU A 71 -9.44 0.44 -10.96
CA LEU A 71 -9.38 -0.98 -11.29
C LEU A 71 -9.77 -1.25 -12.75
N GLU A 72 -10.75 -0.53 -13.30
CA GLU A 72 -11.10 -0.62 -14.70
C GLU A 72 -9.93 -0.20 -15.59
N LYS A 73 -9.31 0.95 -15.28
CA LYS A 73 -8.13 1.43 -16.00
C LYS A 73 -6.95 0.47 -15.90
N ALA A 74 -6.75 -0.13 -14.74
CA ALA A 74 -5.69 -1.12 -14.53
C ALA A 74 -5.89 -2.36 -15.39
N ARG A 75 -7.14 -2.86 -15.51
CA ARG A 75 -7.47 -4.00 -16.39
C ARG A 75 -7.22 -3.68 -17.86
N LEU A 76 -7.65 -2.49 -18.32
CA LEU A 76 -7.39 -2.03 -19.68
C LEU A 76 -5.88 -1.91 -19.97
N ASN A 77 -5.11 -1.42 -19.01
CA ASN A 77 -3.66 -1.36 -19.16
C ASN A 77 -3.03 -2.77 -19.25
N ALA A 78 -3.44 -3.71 -18.40
CA ALA A 78 -2.95 -5.08 -18.45
C ALA A 78 -3.26 -5.75 -19.80
N GLU A 79 -4.48 -5.58 -20.32
CA GLU A 79 -4.88 -6.06 -21.64
C GLU A 79 -4.04 -5.43 -22.75
N LYS A 80 -3.89 -4.10 -22.74
CA LYS A 80 -3.12 -3.34 -23.72
C LYS A 80 -1.67 -3.80 -23.82
N PHE A 81 -1.04 -4.16 -22.68
CA PHE A 81 0.34 -4.64 -22.62
C PHE A 81 0.45 -6.16 -22.69
N GLY A 82 -0.65 -6.90 -22.82
CA GLY A 82 -0.65 -8.35 -22.92
C GLY A 82 -0.19 -9.07 -21.65
N VAL A 83 -0.38 -8.46 -20.49
CA VAL A 83 0.04 -9.02 -19.19
C VAL A 83 -1.09 -9.88 -18.62
N ALA A 84 -0.85 -11.20 -18.48
CA ALA A 84 -1.86 -12.19 -18.08
C ALA A 84 -1.71 -12.69 -16.63
N ASN A 85 -0.54 -12.53 -16.01
CA ASN A 85 -0.22 -12.99 -14.67
C ASN A 85 -0.57 -11.98 -13.58
N VAL A 86 -1.70 -11.26 -13.75
CA VAL A 86 -2.18 -10.23 -12.81
C VAL A 86 -3.66 -10.42 -12.50
N ARG A 87 -4.07 -9.98 -11.32
CA ARG A 87 -5.48 -9.89 -10.93
C ARG A 87 -5.75 -8.62 -10.15
N PHE A 88 -6.74 -7.86 -10.58
CA PHE A 88 -7.20 -6.64 -9.90
C PHE A 88 -8.45 -6.94 -9.08
N VAL A 89 -8.38 -6.64 -7.79
CA VAL A 89 -9.41 -6.97 -6.79
C VAL A 89 -9.87 -5.70 -6.09
N ARG A 90 -11.19 -5.48 -6.04
CA ARG A 90 -11.77 -4.42 -5.22
C ARG A 90 -11.88 -4.89 -3.79
N SER A 91 -11.18 -4.23 -2.87
CA SER A 91 -11.23 -4.54 -1.45
C SER A 91 -10.82 -3.34 -0.60
N GLU A 92 -11.34 -3.29 0.63
CA GLU A 92 -10.77 -2.51 1.71
C GLU A 92 -9.53 -3.22 2.24
N PHE A 93 -8.55 -2.47 2.77
CA PHE A 93 -7.27 -3.06 3.20
C PHE A 93 -7.34 -3.71 4.58
N GLU A 94 -8.32 -3.31 5.39
CA GLU A 94 -8.57 -3.84 6.74
C GLU A 94 -9.00 -5.30 6.74
N LYS A 95 -9.50 -5.80 5.59
CA LYS A 95 -9.93 -7.19 5.44
C LYS A 95 -9.90 -7.61 3.97
N LEU A 96 -8.85 -8.28 3.59
CA LEU A 96 -8.69 -8.80 2.23
C LEU A 96 -9.35 -10.16 2.08
N ASP A 97 -10.19 -10.33 1.04
CA ASP A 97 -10.75 -11.63 0.68
C ASP A 97 -9.72 -12.48 -0.09
N LEU A 98 -8.61 -12.77 0.60
CA LEU A 98 -7.48 -13.54 0.08
C LEU A 98 -6.99 -14.52 1.14
N PRO A 99 -6.43 -15.68 0.73
CA PRO A 99 -5.89 -16.67 1.66
C PRO A 99 -4.73 -16.13 2.50
N ASP A 100 -4.54 -16.75 3.67
CA ASP A 100 -3.35 -16.53 4.49
C ASP A 100 -2.09 -16.97 3.75
N LYS A 101 -0.98 -16.28 4.01
CA LYS A 101 0.36 -16.70 3.58
C LYS A 101 0.47 -16.95 2.06
N ILE A 102 -0.17 -16.07 1.28
CA ILE A 102 -0.15 -16.15 -0.19
C ILE A 102 0.98 -15.31 -0.81
N ALA A 103 1.33 -14.17 -0.21
CA ALA A 103 2.25 -13.20 -0.80
C ALA A 103 3.70 -13.38 -0.32
N ASP A 104 4.64 -13.28 -1.25
CA ASP A 104 6.07 -13.20 -0.98
C ASP A 104 6.49 -11.74 -0.75
N LEU A 105 5.82 -10.79 -1.45
CA LEU A 105 6.07 -9.36 -1.40
C LEU A 105 4.75 -8.58 -1.35
N VAL A 106 4.68 -7.59 -0.47
CA VAL A 106 3.62 -6.57 -0.46
C VAL A 106 4.24 -5.20 -0.64
N ILE A 107 3.72 -4.40 -1.56
CA ILE A 107 4.07 -2.99 -1.70
C ILE A 107 2.86 -2.10 -1.50
N SER A 108 3.09 -0.84 -1.16
CA SER A 108 2.07 0.21 -1.18
C SER A 108 2.72 1.58 -1.33
N ASN A 109 2.02 2.51 -1.99
CA ASN A 109 2.46 3.88 -2.17
C ASN A 109 1.36 4.86 -1.74
N CYS A 110 1.58 5.62 -0.65
CA CYS A 110 0.71 6.70 -0.13
C CYS A 110 -0.77 6.30 0.09
N THR A 111 -1.05 5.05 0.43
CA THR A 111 -2.44 4.55 0.44
C THR A 111 -2.91 4.15 1.83
N LEU A 112 -2.02 3.69 2.71
CA LEU A 112 -2.42 3.18 4.02
C LEU A 112 -3.04 4.27 4.91
N ASN A 113 -2.74 5.53 4.65
CA ASN A 113 -3.34 6.65 5.36
C ASN A 113 -4.83 6.85 5.08
N HIS A 114 -5.37 6.23 4.02
CA HIS A 114 -6.82 6.23 3.76
C HIS A 114 -7.59 5.24 4.62
N ALA A 115 -6.93 4.24 5.19
CA ALA A 115 -7.58 3.23 6.02
C ALA A 115 -8.13 3.83 7.33
N GLY A 116 -9.31 3.39 7.73
CA GLY A 116 -9.93 3.78 8.99
C GLY A 116 -9.24 3.16 10.19
N ASP A 117 -8.85 1.91 10.08
CA ASP A 117 -8.11 1.15 11.09
C ASP A 117 -6.78 0.66 10.50
N LYS A 118 -5.73 1.45 10.73
CA LYS A 118 -4.38 1.12 10.24
C LYS A 118 -3.79 -0.11 10.91
N GLN A 119 -4.16 -0.37 12.17
CA GLN A 119 -3.72 -1.59 12.85
C GLN A 119 -4.29 -2.83 12.17
N ALA A 120 -5.57 -2.79 11.76
CA ALA A 120 -6.18 -3.88 10.99
C ALA A 120 -5.46 -4.10 9.66
N VAL A 121 -5.07 -3.02 8.95
CA VAL A 121 -4.30 -3.14 7.71
C VAL A 121 -2.95 -3.81 7.94
N TRP A 122 -2.21 -3.43 8.98
CA TRP A 122 -0.92 -4.07 9.30
C TRP A 122 -1.09 -5.55 9.69
N ASN A 123 -2.16 -5.88 10.42
CA ASN A 123 -2.50 -7.25 10.75
C ASN A 123 -2.81 -8.08 9.48
N GLU A 124 -3.53 -7.48 8.50
CA GLU A 124 -3.81 -8.11 7.21
C GLU A 124 -2.55 -8.31 6.37
N ILE A 125 -1.67 -7.29 6.27
CA ILE A 125 -0.38 -7.44 5.60
C ILE A 125 0.42 -8.60 6.23
N HIS A 126 0.46 -8.68 7.56
CA HIS A 126 1.12 -9.78 8.24
C HIS A 126 0.43 -11.13 7.98
N ARG A 127 -0.89 -11.19 7.96
CA ARG A 127 -1.65 -12.42 7.68
C ARG A 127 -1.35 -12.97 6.30
N ILE A 128 -1.39 -12.12 5.27
CA ILE A 128 -1.23 -12.52 3.87
C ILE A 128 0.21 -12.84 3.48
N LEU A 129 1.20 -12.24 4.16
CA LEU A 129 2.60 -12.55 3.91
C LEU A 129 2.93 -13.99 4.32
N LYS A 130 3.67 -14.69 3.46
CA LYS A 130 4.34 -15.97 3.79
C LYS A 130 5.37 -15.76 4.90
N LYS A 131 5.78 -16.82 5.56
CA LYS A 131 6.96 -16.78 6.44
C LYS A 131 8.19 -16.40 5.60
N GLY A 132 8.96 -15.42 6.07
CA GLY A 132 10.08 -14.85 5.33
C GLY A 132 9.67 -13.89 4.20
N GLY A 133 8.38 -13.69 3.96
CA GLY A 133 7.86 -12.68 3.05
C GLY A 133 8.15 -11.27 3.56
N ARG A 134 8.17 -10.31 2.65
CA ARG A 134 8.58 -8.92 2.92
C ARG A 134 7.55 -7.91 2.45
N PHE A 135 7.61 -6.73 3.04
CA PHE A 135 6.90 -5.56 2.52
C PHE A 135 7.89 -4.42 2.23
N VAL A 136 7.51 -3.55 1.29
CA VAL A 136 8.10 -2.23 1.06
C VAL A 136 6.99 -1.22 0.89
N ILE A 137 6.95 -0.21 1.74
CA ILE A 137 5.88 0.78 1.77
C ILE A 137 6.48 2.18 1.76
N SER A 138 6.02 2.99 0.82
CA SER A 138 6.29 4.43 0.77
C SER A 138 5.03 5.17 1.20
N ASP A 139 5.09 5.95 2.28
CA ASP A 139 3.95 6.68 2.81
C ASP A 139 4.39 8.00 3.46
N ILE A 140 3.46 8.75 3.99
CA ILE A 140 3.70 9.93 4.81
C ILE A 140 3.28 9.68 6.25
N TYR A 141 3.98 10.29 7.19
CA TYR A 141 3.59 10.38 8.59
C TYR A 141 3.50 11.84 9.02
N ALA A 142 2.68 12.14 10.02
CA ALA A 142 2.56 13.47 10.59
C ALA A 142 3.67 13.71 11.63
N THR A 143 4.26 14.90 11.66
CA THR A 143 5.25 15.28 12.69
C THR A 143 4.61 15.51 14.06
N LYS A 144 3.30 15.79 14.08
CA LYS A 144 2.46 15.94 15.27
C LYS A 144 1.11 15.27 15.04
N PRO A 145 0.38 14.88 16.09
CA PRO A 145 -0.97 14.34 15.95
C PRO A 145 -1.88 15.27 15.14
N ILE A 146 -2.60 14.69 14.18
CA ILE A 146 -3.60 15.42 13.38
C ILE A 146 -4.81 15.74 14.25
N ALA A 147 -5.32 16.96 14.18
CA ALA A 147 -6.51 17.37 14.91
C ALA A 147 -7.73 16.54 14.50
N GLU A 148 -8.59 16.24 15.47
CA GLU A 148 -9.73 15.34 15.29
C GLU A 148 -10.72 15.83 14.22
N GLU A 149 -10.88 17.15 14.10
CA GLU A 149 -11.73 17.77 13.06
C GLU A 149 -11.31 17.37 11.63
N TYR A 150 -10.00 17.25 11.36
CA TYR A 150 -9.49 16.82 10.05
C TYR A 150 -9.52 15.30 9.88
N ARG A 151 -9.29 14.56 10.95
CA ARG A 151 -9.38 13.10 10.93
C ARG A 151 -10.79 12.59 10.62
N ASN A 152 -11.80 13.38 10.99
CA ASN A 152 -13.20 13.07 10.74
C ASN A 152 -13.74 13.72 9.45
N ASP A 153 -12.93 14.50 8.72
CA ASP A 153 -13.28 15.05 7.42
C ASP A 153 -12.92 14.07 6.29
N PRO A 154 -13.91 13.43 5.61
CA PRO A 154 -13.64 12.47 4.55
C PRO A 154 -12.87 13.05 3.37
N VAL A 155 -13.02 14.34 3.07
CA VAL A 155 -12.30 15.01 1.98
C VAL A 155 -10.84 15.17 2.35
N ALA A 156 -10.54 15.64 3.55
CA ALA A 156 -9.16 15.77 4.04
C ALA A 156 -8.45 14.40 4.13
N VAL A 157 -9.15 13.36 4.58
CA VAL A 157 -8.62 11.98 4.61
C VAL A 157 -8.34 11.47 3.20
N ALA A 158 -9.21 11.75 2.22
CA ALA A 158 -8.98 11.36 0.82
C ALA A 158 -7.76 12.08 0.18
N GLU A 159 -7.22 13.12 0.82
CA GLU A 159 -5.95 13.76 0.43
C GLU A 159 -4.70 13.13 1.10
N CYS A 160 -4.85 12.02 1.80
CA CYS A 160 -3.84 11.24 2.55
C CYS A 160 -3.37 11.90 3.85
N TRP A 161 -3.20 13.23 3.93
CA TRP A 161 -2.53 13.88 5.05
C TRP A 161 -3.34 13.79 6.36
N ALA A 162 -4.67 13.93 6.28
CA ALA A 162 -5.50 13.95 7.49
C ALA A 162 -5.64 12.56 8.14
N GLY A 163 -5.46 11.49 7.36
CA GLY A 163 -5.39 10.14 7.89
C GLY A 163 -4.02 9.72 8.41
N SER A 164 -2.97 10.53 8.24
CA SER A 164 -1.63 10.16 8.71
C SER A 164 -1.54 10.11 10.24
N VAL A 165 -0.72 9.19 10.72
CA VAL A 165 -0.37 9.07 12.15
C VAL A 165 1.06 9.56 12.36
N THR A 166 1.46 9.74 13.62
CA THR A 166 2.84 10.12 13.92
C THR A 166 3.79 8.94 13.66
N ARG A 167 5.08 9.23 13.43
CA ARG A 167 6.10 8.20 13.22
C ARG A 167 6.16 7.19 14.37
N PRO A 168 6.15 7.58 15.65
CA PRO A 168 6.10 6.61 16.76
C PRO A 168 4.85 5.71 16.72
N GLU A 169 3.66 6.27 16.45
CA GLU A 169 2.43 5.49 16.32
C GLU A 169 2.49 4.52 15.14
N TYR A 170 3.07 4.94 14.01
CA TYR A 170 3.24 4.09 12.84
C TYR A 170 4.14 2.88 13.16
N MET A 171 5.27 3.11 13.82
CA MET A 171 6.19 2.04 14.21
C MET A 171 5.60 1.12 15.28
N GLU A 172 4.83 1.65 16.23
CA GLU A 172 4.11 0.87 17.24
C GLU A 172 3.07 -0.08 16.60
N GLN A 173 2.36 0.40 15.57
CA GLN A 173 1.39 -0.42 14.84
C GLN A 173 2.07 -1.59 14.10
N LEU A 174 3.24 -1.37 13.52
CA LEU A 174 4.07 -2.41 12.88
C LEU A 174 4.50 -3.47 13.91
N GLU A 175 5.02 -3.04 15.06
CA GLU A 175 5.43 -3.94 16.14
C GLU A 175 4.26 -4.78 16.65
N LYS A 176 3.09 -4.16 16.91
CA LYS A 176 1.86 -4.85 17.32
C LYS A 176 1.36 -5.87 16.29
N ALA A 177 1.60 -5.62 15.02
CA ALA A 177 1.27 -6.58 13.95
C ALA A 177 2.28 -7.73 13.83
N GLY A 178 3.40 -7.67 14.56
CA GLY A 178 4.42 -8.73 14.59
C GLY A 178 5.61 -8.49 13.66
N PHE A 179 5.80 -7.27 13.17
CA PHE A 179 6.99 -6.87 12.41
C PHE A 179 8.05 -6.29 13.36
N THR A 180 9.07 -7.10 13.70
CA THR A 180 10.09 -6.74 14.70
C THR A 180 11.35 -6.13 14.11
N SER A 181 11.55 -6.27 12.79
CA SER A 181 12.72 -5.75 12.07
C SER A 181 12.23 -4.90 10.90
N VAL A 182 12.14 -3.59 11.13
CA VAL A 182 11.73 -2.60 10.12
C VAL A 182 12.87 -1.65 9.87
N GLU A 183 13.22 -1.47 8.61
CA GLU A 183 14.25 -0.54 8.14
C GLU A 183 13.60 0.68 7.47
N ILE A 184 14.08 1.88 7.79
CA ILE A 184 13.74 3.09 7.04
C ILE A 184 14.79 3.26 5.95
N ILE A 185 14.38 3.09 4.70
CA ILE A 185 15.25 3.18 3.52
C ILE A 185 15.48 4.64 3.11
N GLU A 186 14.41 5.42 3.11
CA GLU A 186 14.41 6.84 2.80
C GLU A 186 13.51 7.60 3.74
N GLU A 187 13.86 8.83 4.05
CA GLU A 187 13.05 9.75 4.83
C GLU A 187 13.29 11.19 4.37
N SER A 188 12.24 11.94 4.09
CA SER A 188 12.34 13.35 3.69
C SER A 188 12.46 14.29 4.90
N ALA A 189 12.92 15.52 4.64
CA ALA A 189 12.67 16.60 5.59
C ALA A 189 11.15 16.85 5.69
N PRO A 190 10.65 17.35 6.84
CA PRO A 190 9.25 17.74 6.99
C PRO A 190 8.83 18.82 6.00
N TYR A 191 7.57 18.72 5.52
CA TYR A 191 6.95 19.70 4.62
C TYR A 191 5.46 19.86 4.93
N GLN A 192 4.87 20.97 4.47
CA GLN A 192 3.43 21.23 4.62
C GLN A 192 2.63 20.48 3.57
N LYS A 193 1.59 19.75 4.02
CA LYS A 193 0.58 19.13 3.15
C LYS A 193 -0.80 19.32 3.77
N GLY A 194 -1.66 20.07 3.09
CA GLY A 194 -2.91 20.52 3.69
C GLY A 194 -2.65 21.35 4.96
N ASN A 195 -3.33 21.02 6.04
CA ASN A 195 -3.19 21.69 7.34
C ASN A 195 -2.22 20.98 8.30
N ALA A 196 -1.38 20.06 7.79
CA ALA A 196 -0.42 19.30 8.60
C ALA A 196 1.01 19.45 8.09
N GLU A 197 1.96 19.38 9.01
CA GLU A 197 3.35 19.14 8.70
C GLU A 197 3.60 17.62 8.69
N VAL A 198 4.06 17.11 7.56
CA VAL A 198 4.30 15.69 7.32
C VAL A 198 5.72 15.46 6.81
N ALA A 199 6.18 14.22 6.89
CA ALA A 199 7.36 13.76 6.18
C ALA A 199 7.04 12.47 5.43
N SER A 200 7.67 12.26 4.29
CA SER A 200 7.59 11.00 3.53
C SER A 200 8.69 10.06 3.97
N PHE A 201 8.41 8.79 3.97
CA PHE A 201 9.41 7.75 4.20
C PHE A 201 9.11 6.51 3.35
N THR A 202 10.16 5.75 3.08
CA THR A 202 10.06 4.40 2.53
C THR A 202 10.61 3.43 3.56
N ILE A 203 9.80 2.46 3.95
CA ILE A 203 10.16 1.44 4.94
C ILE A 203 10.08 0.05 4.33
N ALA A 204 10.95 -0.83 4.80
CA ALA A 204 10.91 -2.26 4.49
C ALA A 204 10.92 -3.09 5.77
N GLY A 205 10.28 -4.25 5.71
CA GLY A 205 10.28 -5.20 6.79
C GLY A 205 9.97 -6.61 6.32
N LYS A 206 10.21 -7.59 7.19
CA LYS A 206 10.00 -9.02 6.89
C LYS A 206 9.11 -9.63 7.97
N LYS A 207 8.29 -10.58 7.55
CA LYS A 207 7.62 -11.50 8.47
C LYS A 207 8.57 -12.59 8.87
N ASP A 208 8.88 -12.70 10.17
CA ASP A 208 9.84 -13.65 10.67
C ASP A 208 9.55 -15.09 10.22
N ALA A 209 10.59 -15.78 9.80
CA ALA A 209 10.57 -17.23 9.68
C ALA A 209 10.58 -17.79 11.11
N CYS A 210 9.62 -18.67 11.45
CA CYS A 210 9.49 -19.24 12.79
C CYS A 210 10.83 -19.72 13.35
N ALA A 211 11.23 -19.22 14.51
CA ALA A 211 12.46 -19.61 15.20
C ALA A 211 12.49 -21.08 15.66
N CYS A 212 11.41 -21.85 15.40
CA CYS A 212 11.25 -23.24 15.89
C CYS A 212 11.71 -24.32 14.90
N CYS A 213 12.40 -23.96 13.81
CA CYS A 213 12.85 -24.91 12.77
C CYS A 213 14.35 -24.82 12.48
N ASN A 214 15.18 -24.54 13.50
CA ASN A 214 16.62 -24.76 13.46
C ASN A 214 17.01 -25.91 14.39
#